data_8f54946f3699250ce78a7f59ca66c197
#
_entry.id   8f54946f3699250ce78a7f59ca66c197
#
_cell.length_a   1.000
_cell.length_b   1.000
_cell.length_c   1.000
_cell.angle_alpha   90.00
_cell.angle_beta   90.00
_cell.angle_gamma   90.00
#
_symmetry.space_group_name_H-M   'P 1'
#
loop_
_entity.id
_entity.type
_entity.pdbx_description
1 polymer ?
#
loop_
_entity_poly.entity_id
_entity_poly.type
_entity_poly.pdbx_seq_one_letter_code
_entity_poly.pdbx_strand_id
1 'polypeptide(L)'
;LHNYGALVTQIRRQFELMVPEMFRKVRRLEDGDDIDIDDVVEAMIDIHTGVSPTDKFYWRRNKVQRDVAVVFLLDMSASTAEAIDESRRLADEWDAPDDPLEYMFWLRSRRGEGVRPSYKRIVDLEKESLVLLIHALESIGDTYGIYGFSGYGRENVDFFVIKDLQEPLSEKVKRRIDKVSPLQATRMGPPIRHAITKL
;
A
#
# COMPACT_ATOMS: atom_id res chain seq x y z
N LEU A 1 -7.44 -5.84 -13.72
CA LEU A 1 -5.97 -5.80 -13.69
C LEU A 1 -5.35 -5.54 -15.09
N HIS A 2 -5.97 -6.00 -16.18
CA HIS A 2 -5.39 -5.85 -17.52
C HIS A 2 -5.17 -4.39 -17.94
N ASN A 3 -6.04 -3.48 -17.50
CA ASN A 3 -5.97 -2.04 -17.85
C ASN A 3 -4.93 -1.24 -17.04
N TYR A 4 -4.35 -1.82 -16.00
CA TYR A 4 -3.42 -1.12 -15.08
C TYR A 4 -1.98 -1.60 -15.16
N GLY A 5 -1.61 -2.46 -16.12
CA GLY A 5 -0.29 -3.07 -16.21
C GLY A 5 0.86 -2.05 -16.25
N ALA A 6 0.70 -0.95 -17.00
CA ALA A 6 1.68 0.12 -17.05
C ALA A 6 1.82 0.85 -15.71
N LEU A 7 0.69 1.11 -15.03
CA LEU A 7 0.66 1.77 -13.72
C LEU A 7 1.28 0.90 -12.63
N VAL A 8 1.00 -0.40 -12.62
CA VAL A 8 1.64 -1.37 -11.71
C VAL A 8 3.17 -1.33 -11.89
N THR A 9 3.65 -1.35 -13.14
CA THR A 9 5.08 -1.29 -13.43
C THR A 9 5.71 0.01 -12.96
N GLN A 10 5.02 1.14 -13.15
CA GLN A 10 5.49 2.45 -12.71
C GLN A 10 5.54 2.54 -11.18
N ILE A 11 4.49 2.12 -10.49
CA ILE A 11 4.43 2.11 -9.03
C ILE A 11 5.52 1.20 -8.46
N ARG A 12 5.67 -0.02 -8.99
CA ARG A 12 6.73 -0.94 -8.61
C ARG A 12 8.11 -0.29 -8.73
N ARG A 13 8.40 0.35 -9.85
CA ARG A 13 9.67 1.04 -10.07
C ARG A 13 9.91 2.17 -9.06
N GLN A 14 8.88 2.94 -8.71
CA GLN A 14 8.99 3.99 -7.69
C GLN A 14 9.28 3.39 -6.30
N PHE A 15 8.64 2.29 -5.95
CA PHE A 15 8.90 1.60 -4.68
C PHE A 15 10.28 0.94 -4.65
N GLU A 16 10.74 0.35 -5.75
CA GLU A 16 12.10 -0.19 -5.87
C GLU A 16 13.17 0.90 -5.67
N LEU A 17 12.93 2.12 -6.16
CA LEU A 17 13.81 3.28 -5.93
C LEU A 17 13.78 3.77 -4.47
N MET A 18 12.70 3.53 -3.74
CA MET A 18 12.58 3.87 -2.32
C MET A 18 13.17 2.79 -1.40
N VAL A 19 13.58 1.64 -1.92
CA VAL A 19 14.36 0.64 -1.18
C VAL A 19 15.81 1.15 -1.13
N PRO A 20 16.24 1.86 -0.07
CA PRO A 20 17.65 2.20 0.03
C PRO A 20 18.39 0.89 0.24
N GLU A 21 19.41 0.64 -0.56
CA GLU A 21 20.47 -0.27 -0.17
C GLU A 21 21.16 0.31 1.07
N MET A 22 20.53 0.17 2.21
CA MET A 22 21.10 0.61 3.46
C MET A 22 22.17 -0.39 3.89
N PHE A 23 23.33 -0.22 3.32
CA PHE A 23 24.54 -0.79 3.90
C PHE A 23 24.94 0.09 5.09
N ARG A 24 24.84 -0.44 6.27
CA ARG A 24 25.38 0.21 7.45
C ARG A 24 26.87 -0.16 7.57
N LYS A 25 27.74 0.84 7.53
CA LYS A 25 29.16 0.65 7.86
C LYS A 25 29.27 0.38 9.37
N VAL A 26 29.62 -0.84 9.74
CA VAL A 26 29.94 -1.21 11.13
C VAL A 26 31.44 -1.15 11.27
N ARG A 27 31.94 -0.28 12.13
CA ARG A 27 33.37 -0.06 12.40
C ARG A 27 33.83 -0.82 13.64
N ARG A 28 35.15 -0.84 13.86
CA ARG A 28 35.81 -1.42 15.04
C ARG A 28 35.52 -2.91 15.20
N LEU A 29 35.73 -3.65 14.12
CA LEU A 29 35.65 -5.08 14.09
C LEU A 29 37.05 -5.69 14.06
N GLU A 30 37.17 -6.92 14.58
CA GLU A 30 38.42 -7.72 14.51
C GLU A 30 38.66 -8.31 13.12
N ASP A 31 37.56 -8.40 12.30
CA ASP A 31 37.57 -8.90 10.93
C ASP A 31 36.51 -8.15 10.10
N GLY A 32 36.77 -7.86 8.82
CA GLY A 32 35.87 -7.08 7.99
C GLY A 32 36.21 -7.09 6.50
N ASP A 33 35.47 -6.27 5.75
CA ASP A 33 35.64 -6.16 4.29
C ASP A 33 36.86 -5.28 3.94
N ASP A 34 37.19 -4.29 4.81
CA ASP A 34 38.28 -3.36 4.57
C ASP A 34 38.75 -2.75 5.90
N ILE A 35 39.89 -2.07 5.88
CA ILE A 35 40.52 -1.46 7.06
C ILE A 35 40.08 0.00 7.18
N ASP A 36 39.76 0.42 8.42
CA ASP A 36 39.53 1.83 8.72
C ASP A 36 40.87 2.52 9.08
N ILE A 37 41.31 3.41 8.18
CA ILE A 37 42.64 4.07 8.30
C ILE A 37 42.71 4.91 9.58
N ASP A 38 41.62 5.52 10.00
CA ASP A 38 41.58 6.35 11.22
C ASP A 38 41.84 5.49 12.46
N ASP A 39 41.23 4.30 12.55
CA ASP A 39 41.44 3.37 13.66
C ASP A 39 42.87 2.81 13.66
N VAL A 40 43.48 2.61 12.48
CA VAL A 40 44.91 2.20 12.38
C VAL A 40 45.86 3.30 12.86
N VAL A 41 45.59 4.56 12.50
CA VAL A 41 46.43 5.70 12.95
C VAL A 41 46.31 5.86 14.48
N GLU A 42 45.10 5.70 15.04
CA GLU A 42 44.87 5.71 16.49
C GLU A 42 45.70 4.61 17.19
N ALA A 43 45.67 3.40 16.66
CA ALA A 43 46.49 2.29 17.20
C ALA A 43 47.99 2.52 17.10
N MET A 44 48.49 3.17 16.01
CA MET A 44 49.90 3.56 15.90
C MET A 44 50.30 4.60 16.97
N ILE A 45 49.41 5.56 17.27
CA ILE A 45 49.63 6.54 18.33
C ILE A 45 49.70 5.83 19.69
N ASP A 46 48.80 4.89 19.96
CA ASP A 46 48.78 4.12 21.18
C ASP A 46 50.09 3.34 21.38
N ILE A 47 50.59 2.67 20.33
CA ILE A 47 51.90 2.00 20.39
C ILE A 47 53.02 2.95 20.74
N HIS A 48 53.09 4.14 20.12
CA HIS A 48 54.13 5.13 20.41
C HIS A 48 54.03 5.72 21.79
N THR A 49 52.86 5.78 22.38
CA THR A 49 52.63 6.28 23.75
C THR A 49 52.73 5.20 24.80
N GLY A 50 53.00 3.93 24.42
CA GLY A 50 53.11 2.80 25.34
C GLY A 50 51.79 2.23 25.83
N VAL A 51 50.69 2.61 25.17
CA VAL A 51 49.36 2.05 25.42
C VAL A 51 49.15 0.81 24.56
N SER A 52 48.47 -0.20 25.10
CA SER A 52 48.14 -1.39 24.30
C SER A 52 47.12 -1.03 23.23
N PRO A 53 47.45 -1.19 21.92
CA PRO A 53 46.54 -0.85 20.84
C PRO A 53 45.34 -1.80 20.78
N THR A 54 44.23 -1.35 20.20
CA THR A 54 43.13 -2.20 19.84
C THR A 54 43.48 -3.00 18.57
N ASP A 55 42.93 -4.20 18.43
CA ASP A 55 43.02 -5.06 17.23
C ASP A 55 41.81 -4.88 16.30
N LYS A 56 40.93 -3.89 16.57
CA LYS A 56 39.64 -3.67 15.90
C LYS A 56 39.75 -2.56 14.82
N PHE A 57 40.50 -2.82 13.76
CA PHE A 57 40.69 -1.86 12.67
C PHE A 57 39.79 -2.05 11.47
N TYR A 58 38.99 -3.13 11.47
CA TYR A 58 38.19 -3.48 10.31
C TYR A 58 36.80 -2.87 10.36
N TRP A 59 36.26 -2.64 9.19
CA TRP A 59 34.84 -2.32 9.04
C TRP A 59 34.19 -3.26 8.01
N ARG A 60 32.88 -3.47 8.16
CA ARG A 60 32.08 -4.31 7.28
C ARG A 60 30.81 -3.58 6.86
N ARG A 61 30.39 -3.82 5.63
CA ARG A 61 29.08 -3.38 5.13
C ARG A 61 28.04 -4.44 5.50
N ASN A 62 27.29 -4.19 6.55
CA ASN A 62 26.15 -5.04 6.85
C ASN A 62 24.93 -4.54 6.08
N LYS A 63 24.30 -5.44 5.32
CA LYS A 63 23.00 -5.20 4.70
C LYS A 63 21.98 -5.08 5.82
N VAL A 64 21.44 -3.87 6.02
CA VAL A 64 20.33 -3.67 6.95
C VAL A 64 19.09 -4.24 6.26
N GLN A 65 18.54 -5.31 6.81
CA GLN A 65 17.24 -5.78 6.39
C GLN A 65 16.21 -4.68 6.67
N ARG A 66 15.38 -4.39 5.67
CA ARG A 66 14.27 -3.46 5.81
C ARG A 66 13.23 -4.13 6.69
N ASP A 67 13.01 -3.55 7.86
CA ASP A 67 11.98 -3.99 8.81
C ASP A 67 10.86 -2.95 8.80
N VAL A 68 10.05 -2.99 7.75
CA VAL A 68 8.92 -2.07 7.55
C VAL A 68 7.63 -2.87 7.52
N ALA A 69 6.70 -2.46 8.37
CA ALA A 69 5.33 -2.94 8.36
C ALA A 69 4.38 -1.82 7.96
N VAL A 70 3.50 -2.10 7.00
CA VAL A 70 2.51 -1.14 6.48
C VAL A 70 1.11 -1.60 6.86
N VAL A 71 0.29 -0.69 7.34
CA VAL A 71 -1.12 -0.96 7.63
C VAL A 71 -2.00 -0.09 6.75
N PHE A 72 -2.86 -0.73 5.96
CA PHE A 72 -3.93 -0.08 5.23
C PHE A 72 -5.21 -0.11 6.04
N LEU A 73 -5.80 1.06 6.22
CA LEU A 73 -7.11 1.24 6.83
C LEU A 73 -8.09 1.74 5.77
N LEU A 74 -9.04 0.87 5.39
CA LEU A 74 -10.08 1.19 4.42
C LEU A 74 -11.30 1.77 5.12
N ASP A 75 -11.73 2.93 4.67
CA ASP A 75 -13.00 3.50 5.11
C ASP A 75 -14.15 2.79 4.40
N MET A 76 -14.95 2.07 5.19
CA MET A 76 -16.14 1.37 4.70
C MET A 76 -17.41 2.16 5.04
N SER A 77 -17.33 3.48 5.12
CA SER A 77 -18.52 4.31 5.40
C SER A 77 -19.45 4.41 4.19
N ALA A 78 -20.69 4.81 4.44
CA ALA A 78 -21.71 4.94 3.40
C ALA A 78 -21.34 5.96 2.31
N SER A 79 -20.53 6.98 2.63
CA SER A 79 -20.04 7.96 1.64
C SER A 79 -19.19 7.33 0.54
N THR A 80 -18.53 6.20 0.80
CA THR A 80 -17.76 5.49 -0.23
C THR A 80 -18.64 4.77 -1.27
N ALA A 81 -19.96 4.74 -1.05
CA ALA A 81 -20.94 4.27 -2.04
C ALA A 81 -21.21 5.29 -3.15
N GLU A 82 -20.80 6.55 -2.96
CA GLU A 82 -21.04 7.59 -3.96
C GLU A 82 -20.34 7.29 -5.27
N ALA A 83 -21.02 7.63 -6.36
CA ALA A 83 -20.47 7.50 -7.69
C ALA A 83 -19.40 8.57 -7.95
N ILE A 84 -18.33 8.20 -8.62
CA ILE A 84 -17.31 9.15 -9.07
C ILE A 84 -17.94 10.02 -10.17
N ASP A 85 -17.71 11.32 -10.17
CA ASP A 85 -18.32 12.30 -11.08
C ASP A 85 -18.16 11.91 -12.56
N GLU A 86 -17.00 11.44 -12.96
CA GLU A 86 -16.75 10.98 -14.33
C GLU A 86 -17.65 9.78 -14.69
N SER A 87 -17.79 8.83 -13.78
CA SER A 87 -18.64 7.64 -13.94
C SER A 87 -20.12 8.03 -13.98
N ARG A 88 -20.53 9.05 -13.23
CA ARG A 88 -21.90 9.57 -13.24
C ARG A 88 -22.19 10.21 -14.58
N ARG A 89 -21.31 11.09 -15.11
CA ARG A 89 -21.47 11.73 -16.42
C ARG A 89 -21.65 10.70 -17.55
N LEU A 90 -20.76 9.69 -17.58
CA LEU A 90 -20.84 8.62 -18.57
C LEU A 90 -22.14 7.82 -18.51
N ALA A 91 -22.69 7.61 -17.31
CA ALA A 91 -23.95 6.91 -17.15
C ALA A 91 -25.16 7.79 -17.47
N ASP A 92 -25.12 9.07 -17.14
CA ASP A 92 -26.16 10.04 -17.47
C ASP A 92 -26.27 10.26 -18.99
N GLU A 93 -25.15 10.24 -19.72
CA GLU A 93 -25.13 10.21 -21.20
C GLU A 93 -25.85 9.00 -21.81
N TRP A 94 -26.03 7.91 -21.03
CA TRP A 94 -26.76 6.71 -21.44
C TRP A 94 -28.24 6.75 -21.09
N ASP A 95 -28.69 7.77 -20.38
CA ASP A 95 -30.12 7.87 -20.07
C ASP A 95 -30.93 8.16 -21.32
N ALA A 96 -32.03 7.45 -21.43
CA ALA A 96 -32.93 7.58 -22.55
C ALA A 96 -33.66 8.92 -22.48
N PRO A 97 -33.81 9.66 -23.58
CA PRO A 97 -34.66 10.84 -23.64
C PRO A 97 -36.10 10.52 -23.30
N ASP A 98 -36.78 11.45 -22.62
CA ASP A 98 -38.20 11.31 -22.32
C ASP A 98 -39.12 11.49 -23.52
N ASP A 99 -38.64 12.18 -24.59
CA ASP A 99 -39.37 12.36 -25.83
C ASP A 99 -39.40 11.06 -26.66
N PRO A 100 -40.58 10.58 -27.06
CA PRO A 100 -40.72 9.33 -27.82
C PRO A 100 -39.97 9.32 -29.17
N LEU A 101 -39.84 10.46 -29.85
CA LEU A 101 -39.09 10.55 -31.11
C LEU A 101 -37.59 10.52 -30.89
N GLU A 102 -37.10 11.27 -29.89
CA GLU A 102 -35.70 11.23 -29.48
C GLU A 102 -35.31 9.86 -28.94
N TYR A 103 -36.20 9.19 -28.21
CA TYR A 103 -36.01 7.84 -27.74
C TYR A 103 -35.81 6.84 -28.87
N MET A 104 -36.57 6.96 -29.97
CA MET A 104 -36.40 6.08 -31.15
C MET A 104 -35.06 6.33 -31.85
N PHE A 105 -34.62 7.60 -31.98
CA PHE A 105 -33.31 7.93 -32.52
C PHE A 105 -32.18 7.44 -31.61
N TRP A 106 -32.32 7.59 -30.31
CA TRP A 106 -31.40 7.11 -29.32
C TRP A 106 -31.25 5.57 -29.37
N LEU A 107 -32.35 4.82 -29.44
CA LEU A 107 -32.34 3.38 -29.63
C LEU A 107 -31.66 2.95 -30.92
N ARG A 108 -31.83 3.71 -31.98
CA ARG A 108 -31.25 3.40 -33.29
C ARG A 108 -29.75 3.67 -33.33
N SER A 109 -29.30 4.75 -32.70
CA SER A 109 -27.89 5.12 -32.64
C SER A 109 -27.05 4.13 -31.80
N ARG A 110 -27.69 3.45 -30.84
CA ARG A 110 -27.04 2.52 -29.92
C ARG A 110 -27.26 1.04 -30.25
N ARG A 111 -27.75 0.74 -31.44
CA ARG A 111 -27.84 -0.66 -31.93
C ARG A 111 -26.43 -1.24 -32.06
N GLY A 112 -26.05 -2.13 -31.12
CA GLY A 112 -24.72 -2.77 -31.07
C GLY A 112 -23.80 -2.29 -29.98
N GLU A 113 -24.16 -1.21 -29.29
CA GLU A 113 -23.45 -0.83 -28.05
C GLU A 113 -23.93 -1.70 -26.89
N GLY A 114 -23.00 -2.07 -26.01
CA GLY A 114 -23.20 -3.01 -24.92
C GLY A 114 -24.15 -2.52 -23.80
N VAL A 115 -24.07 -3.15 -22.66
CA VAL A 115 -24.88 -2.83 -21.48
C VAL A 115 -24.54 -1.44 -20.95
N ARG A 116 -25.56 -0.71 -20.45
CA ARG A 116 -25.39 0.59 -19.76
C ARG A 116 -24.22 0.55 -18.80
N PRO A 117 -23.27 1.53 -18.85
CA PRO A 117 -22.15 1.55 -17.93
C PRO A 117 -22.63 1.65 -16.48
N SER A 118 -22.11 0.78 -15.64
CA SER A 118 -22.38 0.83 -14.20
C SER A 118 -21.60 1.99 -13.59
N TYR A 119 -22.20 2.69 -12.63
CA TYR A 119 -21.51 3.71 -11.87
C TYR A 119 -20.31 3.12 -11.13
N LYS A 120 -19.13 3.69 -11.35
CA LYS A 120 -17.95 3.38 -10.56
C LYS A 120 -18.01 4.17 -9.26
N ARG A 121 -17.95 3.49 -8.13
CA ARG A 121 -18.05 4.09 -6.80
C ARG A 121 -16.67 4.36 -6.24
N ILE A 122 -16.59 5.21 -5.20
CA ILE A 122 -15.35 5.51 -4.48
C ILE A 122 -14.73 4.22 -3.94
N VAL A 123 -15.53 3.33 -3.35
CA VAL A 123 -15.05 2.03 -2.84
C VAL A 123 -14.42 1.15 -3.93
N ASP A 124 -14.90 1.24 -5.17
CA ASP A 124 -14.34 0.46 -6.28
C ASP A 124 -12.95 0.99 -6.66
N LEU A 125 -12.75 2.32 -6.61
CA LEU A 125 -11.45 2.97 -6.79
C LEU A 125 -10.48 2.64 -5.65
N GLU A 126 -10.96 2.63 -4.40
CA GLU A 126 -10.15 2.23 -3.24
C GLU A 126 -9.64 0.80 -3.38
N LYS A 127 -10.50 -0.13 -3.79
CA LYS A 127 -10.10 -1.53 -4.04
C LYS A 127 -9.04 -1.64 -5.14
N GLU A 128 -9.22 -0.92 -6.25
CA GLU A 128 -8.25 -0.91 -7.35
C GLU A 128 -6.90 -0.35 -6.88
N SER A 129 -6.91 0.77 -6.17
CA SER A 129 -5.70 1.38 -5.61
C SER A 129 -5.00 0.46 -4.62
N LEU A 130 -5.78 -0.20 -3.75
CA LEU A 130 -5.26 -1.19 -2.80
C LEU A 130 -4.56 -2.35 -3.51
N VAL A 131 -5.17 -2.89 -4.57
CA VAL A 131 -4.56 -3.99 -5.36
C VAL A 131 -3.24 -3.56 -5.98
N LEU A 132 -3.15 -2.32 -6.49
CA LEU A 132 -1.89 -1.78 -7.03
C LEU A 132 -0.80 -1.68 -5.96
N LEU A 133 -1.15 -1.19 -4.77
CA LEU A 133 -0.22 -1.07 -3.64
C LEU A 133 0.22 -2.44 -3.11
N ILE A 134 -0.69 -3.41 -3.03
CA ILE A 134 -0.36 -4.80 -2.66
C ILE A 134 0.69 -5.37 -3.61
N HIS A 135 0.51 -5.21 -4.92
CA HIS A 135 1.48 -5.71 -5.89
C HIS A 135 2.86 -5.06 -5.73
N ALA A 136 2.91 -3.78 -5.39
CA ALA A 136 4.16 -3.09 -5.11
C ALA A 136 4.84 -3.63 -3.85
N LEU A 137 4.11 -3.79 -2.74
CA LEU A 137 4.64 -4.29 -1.47
C LEU A 137 5.10 -5.74 -1.56
N GLU A 138 4.34 -6.62 -2.23
CA GLU A 138 4.74 -8.00 -2.50
C GLU A 138 6.05 -8.07 -3.30
N SER A 139 6.27 -7.14 -4.25
CA SER A 139 7.51 -7.12 -5.04
C SER A 139 8.74 -6.70 -4.24
N ILE A 140 8.56 -5.93 -3.17
CA ILE A 140 9.64 -5.45 -2.28
C ILE A 140 9.85 -6.44 -1.12
N GLY A 141 8.82 -7.19 -0.75
CA GLY A 141 8.83 -8.13 0.37
C GLY A 141 8.55 -7.45 1.73
N ASP A 142 7.91 -6.29 1.74
CA ASP A 142 7.49 -5.63 2.96
C ASP A 142 6.28 -6.34 3.60
N THR A 143 6.23 -6.34 4.93
CA THR A 143 5.08 -6.84 5.68
C THR A 143 3.93 -5.83 5.63
N TYR A 144 2.70 -6.29 5.35
CA TYR A 144 1.55 -5.39 5.34
C TYR A 144 0.27 -6.06 5.86
N GLY A 145 -0.57 -5.24 6.51
CA GLY A 145 -1.91 -5.60 6.97
C GLY A 145 -2.97 -4.75 6.27
N ILE A 146 -4.15 -5.30 6.10
CA ILE A 146 -5.30 -4.63 5.48
C ILE A 146 -6.48 -4.78 6.41
N TYR A 147 -7.01 -3.66 6.85
CA TYR A 147 -8.15 -3.61 7.76
C TYR A 147 -9.20 -2.65 7.23
N GLY A 148 -10.46 -2.96 7.44
CA GLY A 148 -11.56 -2.07 7.16
C GLY A 148 -12.19 -1.55 8.44
N PHE A 149 -12.86 -0.41 8.38
CA PHE A 149 -13.63 0.08 9.51
C PHE A 149 -14.92 0.78 9.09
N SER A 150 -15.91 0.74 9.97
CA SER A 150 -17.15 1.49 9.83
C SER A 150 -17.70 1.84 11.22
N GLY A 151 -18.27 3.03 11.36
CA GLY A 151 -18.90 3.45 12.62
C GLY A 151 -20.35 3.03 12.68
N TYR A 152 -20.81 2.57 13.86
CA TYR A 152 -22.21 2.29 14.13
C TYR A 152 -22.67 3.08 15.36
N GLY A 153 -23.60 4.00 15.15
CA GLY A 153 -24.07 4.86 16.22
C GLY A 153 -22.98 5.77 16.82
N ARG A 154 -23.15 6.18 18.08
CA ARG A 154 -22.24 7.13 18.74
C ARG A 154 -21.00 6.48 19.34
N GLU A 155 -21.05 5.22 19.71
CA GLU A 155 -20.03 4.59 20.57
C GLU A 155 -19.36 3.38 19.92
N ASN A 156 -19.95 2.78 18.90
CA ASN A 156 -19.47 1.55 18.31
C ASN A 156 -18.72 1.80 17.01
N VAL A 157 -17.63 1.06 16.84
CA VAL A 157 -16.85 1.00 15.59
C VAL A 157 -16.55 -0.45 15.29
N ASP A 158 -16.96 -0.89 14.12
CA ASP A 158 -16.62 -2.19 13.60
C ASP A 158 -15.24 -2.14 12.95
N PHE A 159 -14.39 -3.11 13.28
CA PHE A 159 -13.06 -3.26 12.74
C PHE A 159 -12.95 -4.63 12.06
N PHE A 160 -12.73 -4.60 10.74
CA PHE A 160 -12.72 -5.79 9.90
C PHE A 160 -11.28 -6.18 9.55
N VAL A 161 -10.90 -7.42 9.85
CA VAL A 161 -9.61 -7.96 9.44
C VAL A 161 -9.75 -8.58 8.04
N ILE A 162 -9.24 -7.87 7.03
CA ILE A 162 -9.22 -8.33 5.64
C ILE A 162 -7.98 -9.19 5.41
N LYS A 163 -6.81 -8.70 5.82
CA LYS A 163 -5.54 -9.42 5.88
C LYS A 163 -4.78 -9.01 7.13
N ASP A 164 -4.37 -9.95 7.94
CA ASP A 164 -3.50 -9.65 9.08
C ASP A 164 -2.04 -9.53 8.61
N LEU A 165 -1.20 -8.85 9.40
CA LEU A 165 0.22 -8.63 9.10
C LEU A 165 0.96 -9.93 8.77
N GLN A 166 0.71 -10.97 9.56
CA GLN A 166 1.35 -12.28 9.40
C GLN A 166 0.66 -13.21 8.39
N GLU A 167 -0.52 -12.82 7.87
CA GLU A 167 -1.25 -13.65 6.91
C GLU A 167 -0.67 -13.47 5.50
N PRO A 168 -0.33 -14.57 4.76
CA PRO A 168 0.13 -14.44 3.38
C PRO A 168 -1.01 -14.02 2.45
N LEU A 169 -0.67 -13.41 1.32
CA LEU A 169 -1.63 -13.06 0.28
C LEU A 169 -2.18 -14.33 -0.39
N SER A 170 -3.33 -14.78 0.07
CA SER A 170 -4.03 -15.98 -0.42
C SER A 170 -5.28 -15.62 -1.22
N GLU A 171 -5.82 -16.58 -1.95
CA GLU A 171 -7.12 -16.42 -2.62
C GLU A 171 -8.26 -16.06 -1.65
N LYS A 172 -8.15 -16.49 -0.39
CA LYS A 172 -9.09 -16.13 0.67
C LYS A 172 -9.04 -14.63 0.97
N VAL A 173 -7.84 -14.05 1.03
CA VAL A 173 -7.64 -12.61 1.24
C VAL A 173 -8.19 -11.83 0.05
N LYS A 174 -7.90 -12.24 -1.19
CA LYS A 174 -8.43 -11.60 -2.40
C LYS A 174 -9.95 -11.56 -2.41
N ARG A 175 -10.60 -12.66 -2.01
CA ARG A 175 -12.07 -12.70 -1.87
C ARG A 175 -12.61 -11.80 -0.77
N ARG A 176 -11.85 -11.59 0.33
CA ARG A 176 -12.24 -10.62 1.36
C ARG A 176 -12.15 -9.18 0.84
N ILE A 177 -11.10 -8.85 0.08
CA ILE A 177 -10.95 -7.53 -0.57
C ILE A 177 -12.13 -7.29 -1.52
N ASP A 178 -12.49 -8.27 -2.33
CA ASP A 178 -13.61 -8.17 -3.27
C ASP A 178 -14.95 -7.90 -2.55
N LYS A 179 -15.14 -8.50 -1.38
CA LYS A 179 -16.34 -8.33 -0.55
C LYS A 179 -16.41 -7.01 0.23
N VAL A 180 -15.37 -6.18 0.22
CA VAL A 180 -15.41 -4.85 0.84
C VAL A 180 -16.55 -4.06 0.22
N SER A 181 -17.42 -3.52 1.03
CA SER A 181 -18.60 -2.76 0.61
C SER A 181 -18.88 -1.63 1.59
N PRO A 182 -19.49 -0.54 1.13
CA PRO A 182 -19.91 0.55 2.01
C PRO A 182 -20.91 0.05 3.05
N LEU A 183 -20.76 0.50 4.30
CA LEU A 183 -21.62 0.12 5.42
C LEU A 183 -22.34 1.34 5.99
N GLN A 184 -21.77 2.02 6.99
CA GLN A 184 -22.50 3.04 7.74
C GLN A 184 -21.68 4.35 7.90
N ALA A 185 -21.38 4.77 9.12
CA ALA A 185 -20.77 6.06 9.40
C ALA A 185 -19.24 5.98 9.49
N THR A 186 -18.59 7.12 9.26
CA THR A 186 -17.14 7.25 9.39
C THR A 186 -16.75 7.59 10.81
N ARG A 187 -15.83 6.82 11.40
CA ARG A 187 -15.27 7.08 12.72
C ARG A 187 -13.83 6.61 12.79
N MET A 188 -12.89 7.50 12.51
CA MET A 188 -11.48 7.15 12.25
C MET A 188 -10.64 6.95 13.53
N GLY A 189 -10.93 7.67 14.62
CA GLY A 189 -10.05 7.68 15.80
C GLY A 189 -9.82 6.32 16.46
N PRO A 190 -10.87 5.55 16.82
CA PRO A 190 -10.70 4.23 17.43
C PRO A 190 -9.99 3.21 16.50
N PRO A 191 -10.33 3.09 15.20
CA PRO A 191 -9.67 2.16 14.29
C PRO A 191 -8.17 2.45 14.13
N ILE A 192 -7.78 3.73 14.05
CA ILE A 192 -6.37 4.11 13.95
C ILE A 192 -5.62 3.66 15.21
N ARG A 193 -6.16 3.93 16.40
CA ARG A 193 -5.52 3.48 17.64
C ARG A 193 -5.41 1.96 17.71
N HIS A 194 -6.45 1.24 17.28
CA HIS A 194 -6.42 -0.22 17.27
C HIS A 194 -5.43 -0.76 16.23
N ALA A 195 -5.34 -0.14 15.05
CA ALA A 195 -4.37 -0.52 14.03
C ALA A 195 -2.91 -0.34 14.49
N ILE A 196 -2.62 0.74 15.24
CA ILE A 196 -1.31 0.96 15.85
C ILE A 196 -0.92 -0.17 16.82
N THR A 197 -1.88 -0.74 17.54
CA THR A 197 -1.59 -1.89 18.45
C THR A 197 -1.32 -3.19 17.70
N LYS A 198 -1.56 -3.24 16.39
CA LYS A 198 -1.28 -4.39 15.52
C LYS A 198 0.12 -4.34 14.90
N LEU A 199 0.71 -3.15 14.84
CA LEU A 199 2.09 -2.92 14.42
C LEU A 199 3.09 -3.31 15.52
#